data_6e5e4984451df713719bb5bc35dccbd8
#
_entry.id   6e5e4984451df713719bb5bc35dccbd8
#
_cell.length_a   1.000
_cell.length_b   1.000
_cell.length_c   1.000
_cell.angle_alpha   90.00
_cell.angle_beta   90.00
_cell.angle_gamma   90.00
#
_symmetry.space_group_name_H-M   'P 1'
#
loop_
_entity.id
_entity.type
_entity.pdbx_description
1 polymer ?
#
loop_
_entity_poly.entity_id
_entity_poly.type
_entity_poly.pdbx_seq_one_letter_code
_entity_poly.pdbx_strand_id
1 'polypeptide(L)'
;MLEASRRSGLGAVLAALACLYGSAAHAQWSGSATGGYGATSLGQGNLTLGRNALRERAAQQSGASQPAPRDATALTYTPDPHVSQKIRASMIELASATNPASRPEWEKTIADDAVLHDFDKLMAAQGYSRLNFADAIAMLLSVCWEIANDRTANAEQIRGVHDQARNVALHTPTLRGLANAERQTLAETIAYQVSFLNSAKLAAERTGNRPQLAEVRESATKAAQQYGIDVWRMTLTERGFQRL
;
A
#
# COMPACT_ATOMS: atom_id res chain seq x y z
N MET A 1 -26.24 8.61 -19.59
CA MET A 1 -24.93 8.67 -20.26
C MET A 1 -23.74 8.81 -19.29
N LEU A 2 -23.92 9.24 -18.05
CA LEU A 2 -22.86 9.39 -17.04
C LEU A 2 -22.44 8.08 -16.32
N GLU A 3 -23.25 7.03 -16.38
CA GLU A 3 -22.95 5.73 -15.73
C GLU A 3 -22.00 4.83 -16.53
N ALA A 4 -21.94 4.98 -17.85
CA ALA A 4 -21.06 4.15 -18.67
C ALA A 4 -19.58 4.55 -18.52
N SER A 5 -19.27 5.83 -18.26
CA SER A 5 -17.91 6.33 -18.05
C SER A 5 -17.30 5.85 -16.74
N ARG A 6 -18.12 5.60 -15.70
CA ARG A 6 -17.65 5.08 -14.42
C ARG A 6 -17.28 3.60 -14.45
N ARG A 7 -17.83 2.83 -15.40
CA ARG A 7 -17.56 1.38 -15.51
C ARG A 7 -16.20 1.07 -16.14
N SER A 8 -15.73 1.93 -17.04
CA SER A 8 -14.41 1.77 -17.67
C SER A 8 -13.25 2.10 -16.72
N GLY A 9 -13.42 3.06 -15.81
CA GLY A 9 -12.38 3.43 -14.85
C GLY A 9 -12.07 2.33 -13.84
N LEU A 10 -13.05 1.56 -13.43
CA LEU A 10 -12.89 0.52 -12.41
C LEU A 10 -12.14 -0.72 -12.90
N GLY A 11 -12.34 -1.11 -14.16
CA GLY A 11 -11.54 -2.16 -14.78
C GLY A 11 -10.06 -1.79 -14.84
N ALA A 12 -9.77 -0.50 -15.08
CA ALA A 12 -8.41 0.04 -15.11
C ALA A 12 -7.74 0.07 -13.72
N VAL A 13 -8.49 0.33 -12.64
CA VAL A 13 -7.97 0.29 -11.26
C VAL A 13 -7.46 -1.11 -10.92
N LEU A 14 -8.22 -2.16 -11.27
CA LEU A 14 -7.82 -3.54 -10.99
C LEU A 14 -6.62 -3.99 -11.81
N ALA A 15 -6.54 -3.58 -13.08
CA ALA A 15 -5.39 -3.83 -13.92
C ALA A 15 -4.12 -3.13 -13.40
N ALA A 16 -4.25 -1.90 -12.89
CA ALA A 16 -3.17 -1.15 -12.27
C ALA A 16 -2.69 -1.80 -10.96
N LEU A 17 -3.61 -2.31 -10.15
CA LEU A 17 -3.27 -3.06 -8.94
C LEU A 17 -2.51 -4.35 -9.27
N ALA A 18 -2.90 -5.09 -10.31
CA ALA A 18 -2.18 -6.27 -10.77
C ALA A 18 -0.75 -5.95 -11.22
N CYS A 19 -0.52 -4.80 -11.86
CA CYS A 19 0.81 -4.32 -12.25
C CYS A 19 1.67 -3.88 -11.04
N LEU A 20 1.06 -3.28 -10.00
CA LEU A 20 1.75 -2.93 -8.76
C LEU A 20 2.34 -4.16 -8.05
N TYR A 21 1.71 -5.31 -8.20
CA TYR A 21 2.07 -6.53 -7.47
C TYR A 21 2.82 -7.58 -8.29
N GLY A 22 3.22 -7.26 -9.53
CA GLY A 22 4.10 -8.08 -10.35
C GLY A 22 3.62 -9.52 -10.44
N SER A 23 2.53 -9.77 -11.16
CA SER A 23 2.09 -11.10 -11.48
C SER A 23 2.93 -11.67 -12.63
N ALA A 24 3.89 -12.54 -12.31
CA ALA A 24 4.31 -13.58 -13.22
C ALA A 24 3.17 -14.62 -13.31
N ALA A 25 2.19 -14.39 -14.15
CA ALA A 25 1.20 -15.37 -14.52
C ALA A 25 0.84 -15.14 -15.99
N HIS A 26 1.46 -15.97 -16.85
CA HIS A 26 1.01 -16.41 -18.17
C HIS A 26 0.00 -15.52 -18.91
N ALA A 27 0.50 -14.48 -19.56
CA ALA A 27 -0.03 -14.06 -20.83
C ALA A 27 1.12 -14.04 -21.81
N GLN A 28 1.11 -14.97 -22.72
CA GLN A 28 1.93 -14.91 -23.92
C GLN A 28 1.56 -13.63 -24.68
N TRP A 29 2.35 -12.59 -24.50
CA TRP A 29 2.38 -11.47 -25.42
C TRP A 29 3.81 -11.29 -25.92
N SER A 30 4.01 -11.75 -27.16
CA SER A 30 5.16 -11.39 -27.97
C SER A 30 5.02 -9.94 -28.40
N GLY A 31 5.85 -9.06 -27.85
CA GLY A 31 5.92 -7.66 -28.26
C GLY A 31 7.07 -6.96 -27.55
N SER A 32 8.19 -6.83 -28.25
CA SER A 32 9.38 -6.09 -27.85
C SER A 32 9.05 -4.64 -27.57
N ALA A 33 9.30 -4.17 -26.34
CA ALA A 33 9.43 -2.75 -26.03
C ALA A 33 10.65 -2.54 -25.14
N THR A 34 11.78 -2.35 -25.77
CA THR A 34 12.98 -1.74 -25.19
C THR A 34 12.77 -0.22 -25.13
N GLY A 35 12.75 0.36 -23.96
CA GLY A 35 12.90 1.81 -23.78
C GLY A 35 12.08 2.37 -22.62
N GLY A 36 12.73 2.78 -21.54
CA GLY A 36 12.12 3.70 -20.56
C GLY A 36 12.15 3.30 -19.08
N TYR A 37 13.23 2.74 -18.58
CA TYR A 37 13.33 2.31 -17.18
C TYR A 37 13.98 3.34 -16.20
N GLY A 38 14.00 4.62 -16.53
CA GLY A 38 14.72 5.62 -15.71
C GLY A 38 13.99 6.17 -14.48
N ALA A 39 12.66 6.25 -14.52
CA ALA A 39 11.90 6.94 -13.46
C ALA A 39 11.24 6.00 -12.43
N THR A 40 11.02 4.74 -12.77
CA THR A 40 10.40 3.74 -11.90
C THR A 40 11.35 3.15 -10.85
N SER A 41 12.67 3.30 -11.04
CA SER A 41 13.67 2.66 -10.16
C SER A 41 13.74 3.25 -8.76
N LEU A 42 13.51 4.54 -8.57
CA LEU A 42 13.62 5.20 -7.27
C LEU A 42 12.48 4.80 -6.31
N GLY A 43 11.25 4.79 -6.80
CA GLY A 43 10.10 4.38 -5.98
C GLY A 43 10.11 2.88 -5.65
N GLN A 44 10.46 2.05 -6.63
CA GLN A 44 10.55 0.59 -6.43
C GLN A 44 11.75 0.17 -5.56
N GLY A 45 12.88 0.87 -5.66
CA GLY A 45 14.06 0.61 -4.83
C GLY A 45 13.76 0.81 -3.34
N ASN A 46 13.10 1.90 -2.98
CA ASN A 46 12.78 2.21 -1.59
C ASN A 46 11.68 1.30 -1.02
N LEU A 47 10.69 0.94 -1.82
CA LEU A 47 9.69 -0.07 -1.45
C LEU A 47 10.34 -1.46 -1.26
N THR A 48 11.37 -1.78 -2.03
CA THR A 48 12.10 -3.05 -1.92
C THR A 48 12.96 -3.10 -0.65
N LEU A 49 13.62 -2.00 -0.28
CA LEU A 49 14.38 -1.90 0.97
C LEU A 49 13.47 -2.07 2.20
N GLY A 50 12.36 -1.35 2.23
CA GLY A 50 11.38 -1.48 3.32
C GLY A 50 10.79 -2.89 3.41
N ARG A 51 10.48 -3.51 2.27
CA ARG A 51 9.97 -4.88 2.18
C ARG A 51 10.97 -5.92 2.68
N ASN A 52 12.23 -5.82 2.28
CA ASN A 52 13.26 -6.78 2.67
C ASN A 52 13.54 -6.71 4.18
N ALA A 53 13.63 -5.50 4.75
CA ALA A 53 13.82 -5.31 6.18
C ALA A 53 12.67 -5.88 7.01
N LEU A 54 11.43 -5.72 6.57
CA LEU A 54 10.26 -6.30 7.24
C LEU A 54 10.22 -7.83 7.11
N ARG A 55 10.60 -8.39 5.95
CA ARG A 55 10.71 -9.85 5.75
C ARG A 55 11.75 -10.48 6.67
N GLU A 56 12.92 -9.86 6.81
CA GLU A 56 13.98 -10.33 7.71
C GLU A 56 13.50 -10.37 9.16
N ARG A 57 12.75 -9.35 9.60
CA ARG A 57 12.20 -9.30 10.95
C ARG A 57 11.04 -10.25 11.16
N ALA A 58 10.15 -10.43 10.20
CA ALA A 58 9.08 -11.42 10.29
C ALA A 58 9.62 -12.85 10.47
N ALA A 59 10.79 -13.13 9.88
CA ALA A 59 11.49 -14.41 10.07
C ALA A 59 12.16 -14.55 11.46
N GLN A 60 12.49 -13.45 12.12
CA GLN A 60 13.20 -13.43 13.41
C GLN A 60 12.28 -13.29 14.64
N GLN A 61 11.00 -12.93 14.46
CA GLN A 61 10.07 -12.73 15.59
C GLN A 61 9.50 -14.02 16.14
N SER A 62 10.34 -14.73 16.91
CA SER A 62 9.93 -15.76 17.89
C SER A 62 10.39 -15.38 19.29
N GLY A 63 10.39 -14.12 19.70
CA GLY A 63 10.85 -13.76 21.04
C GLY A 63 10.60 -12.31 21.42
N ALA A 64 10.06 -12.16 22.62
CA ALA A 64 9.99 -11.00 23.51
C ALA A 64 10.07 -9.59 22.90
N SER A 65 8.99 -8.85 23.06
CA SER A 65 8.91 -7.40 22.79
C SER A 65 9.85 -6.62 23.72
N GLN A 66 10.95 -6.09 23.16
CA GLN A 66 11.72 -5.05 23.84
C GLN A 66 10.97 -3.71 23.72
N PRO A 67 11.02 -2.85 24.75
CA PRO A 67 10.42 -1.51 24.68
C PRO A 67 11.05 -0.72 23.54
N ALA A 68 10.22 -0.10 22.70
CA ALA A 68 10.68 0.70 21.58
C ALA A 68 11.49 1.92 22.04
N PRO A 69 12.58 2.30 21.34
CA PRO A 69 13.25 3.57 21.55
C PRO A 69 12.25 4.72 21.37
N ARG A 70 12.33 5.73 22.26
CA ARG A 70 11.35 6.84 22.33
C ARG A 70 11.43 7.85 21.17
N ASP A 71 12.25 7.63 20.17
CA ASP A 71 12.47 8.61 19.10
C ASP A 71 11.50 8.39 17.92
N ALA A 72 10.23 8.77 18.15
CA ALA A 72 9.18 8.71 17.15
C ALA A 72 9.46 9.62 15.93
N THR A 73 10.35 10.61 16.05
CA THR A 73 10.72 11.51 14.94
C THR A 73 11.49 10.80 13.85
N ALA A 74 12.18 9.70 14.17
CA ALA A 74 12.88 8.87 13.20
C ALA A 74 11.94 8.19 12.17
N LEU A 75 10.64 8.12 12.44
CA LEU A 75 9.65 7.50 11.58
C LEU A 75 8.81 8.51 10.79
N THR A 76 8.94 9.80 11.09
CA THR A 76 8.18 10.85 10.43
C THR A 76 8.94 11.48 9.28
N TYR A 77 8.22 12.14 8.39
CA TYR A 77 8.78 12.96 7.34
C TYR A 77 8.13 14.34 7.30
N THR A 78 8.89 15.31 6.77
CA THR A 78 8.37 16.63 6.41
C THR A 78 7.99 16.58 4.93
N PRO A 79 6.75 16.92 4.54
CA PRO A 79 6.31 16.86 3.15
C PRO A 79 7.15 17.76 2.23
N ASP A 80 7.57 17.18 1.11
CA ASP A 80 8.21 17.87 -0.01
C ASP A 80 7.31 17.74 -1.25
N PRO A 81 6.77 18.86 -1.79
CA PRO A 81 5.89 18.84 -2.95
C PRO A 81 6.52 18.20 -4.20
N HIS A 82 7.84 18.30 -4.38
CA HIS A 82 8.53 17.67 -5.51
C HIS A 82 8.52 16.13 -5.39
N VAL A 83 8.62 15.60 -4.19
CA VAL A 83 8.51 14.16 -3.94
C VAL A 83 7.09 13.70 -4.25
N SER A 84 6.06 14.41 -3.74
CA SER A 84 4.65 14.08 -4.02
C SER A 84 4.34 14.14 -5.52
N GLN A 85 4.86 15.13 -6.24
CA GLN A 85 4.67 15.24 -7.69
C GLN A 85 5.26 14.04 -8.44
N LYS A 86 6.46 13.59 -8.07
CA LYS A 86 7.10 12.40 -8.67
C LYS A 86 6.29 11.14 -8.38
N ILE A 87 5.76 10.99 -7.17
CA ILE A 87 4.93 9.85 -6.80
C ILE A 87 3.65 9.85 -7.62
N ARG A 88 2.96 10.99 -7.73
CA ARG A 88 1.76 11.13 -8.58
C ARG A 88 2.02 10.71 -10.02
N ALA A 89 3.09 11.24 -10.62
CA ALA A 89 3.47 10.88 -11.99
C ALA A 89 3.69 9.37 -12.13
N SER A 90 4.39 8.75 -11.19
CA SER A 90 4.61 7.29 -11.18
C SER A 90 3.32 6.50 -11.00
N MET A 91 2.38 6.97 -10.17
CA MET A 91 1.09 6.31 -9.99
C MET A 91 0.22 6.41 -11.26
N ILE A 92 0.21 7.55 -11.96
CA ILE A 92 -0.48 7.72 -13.25
C ILE A 92 0.10 6.78 -14.31
N GLU A 93 1.43 6.74 -14.40
CA GLU A 93 2.11 5.86 -15.36
C GLU A 93 1.77 4.39 -15.13
N LEU A 94 1.82 3.97 -13.87
CA LEU A 94 1.51 2.61 -13.48
C LEU A 94 0.04 2.26 -13.73
N ALA A 95 -0.88 3.15 -13.35
CA ALA A 95 -2.32 2.95 -13.53
C ALA A 95 -2.75 2.91 -14.99
N SER A 96 -2.03 3.63 -15.87
CA SER A 96 -2.29 3.66 -17.32
C SER A 96 -1.50 2.63 -18.13
N ALA A 97 -0.57 1.90 -17.51
CA ALA A 97 0.33 0.98 -18.22
C ALA A 97 -0.39 -0.12 -19.02
N THR A 98 -1.50 -0.64 -18.49
CA THR A 98 -2.30 -1.69 -19.16
C THR A 98 -3.32 -1.13 -20.14
N ASN A 99 -3.72 0.13 -19.97
CA ASN A 99 -4.66 0.83 -20.86
C ASN A 99 -4.23 2.30 -21.00
N PRO A 100 -3.36 2.63 -21.96
CA PRO A 100 -2.89 4.00 -22.17
C PRO A 100 -4.02 5.01 -22.45
N ALA A 101 -5.14 4.56 -22.99
CA ALA A 101 -6.29 5.43 -23.24
C ALA A 101 -6.96 5.93 -21.96
N SER A 102 -6.76 5.27 -20.83
CA SER A 102 -7.28 5.70 -19.52
C SER A 102 -6.42 6.77 -18.84
N ARG A 103 -5.25 7.12 -19.40
CA ARG A 103 -4.32 8.07 -18.79
C ARG A 103 -4.96 9.42 -18.41
N PRO A 104 -5.78 10.08 -19.28
CA PRO A 104 -6.41 11.36 -18.91
C PRO A 104 -7.37 11.24 -17.71
N GLU A 105 -8.02 10.09 -17.54
CA GLU A 105 -8.89 9.82 -16.40
C GLU A 105 -8.08 9.67 -15.11
N TRP A 106 -6.93 8.96 -15.17
CA TRP A 106 -6.00 8.84 -14.05
C TRP A 106 -5.37 10.17 -13.68
N GLU A 107 -4.96 10.98 -14.66
CA GLU A 107 -4.44 12.33 -14.45
C GLU A 107 -5.46 13.17 -13.68
N LYS A 108 -6.73 13.11 -14.07
CA LYS A 108 -7.81 13.81 -13.36
C LYS A 108 -8.06 13.27 -11.96
N THR A 109 -7.99 11.96 -11.77
CA THR A 109 -8.26 11.29 -10.48
C THR A 109 -7.14 11.54 -9.47
N ILE A 110 -5.89 11.66 -9.95
CA ILE A 110 -4.68 11.77 -9.12
C ILE A 110 -4.14 13.21 -9.10
N ALA A 111 -4.72 14.13 -9.89
CA ALA A 111 -4.17 15.48 -10.16
C ALA A 111 -4.03 16.34 -8.92
N ASP A 112 -4.99 16.29 -8.02
CA ASP A 112 -4.99 16.98 -6.75
C ASP A 112 -4.62 16.02 -5.60
N ASP A 113 -4.30 16.55 -4.46
CA ASP A 113 -3.94 15.77 -3.28
C ASP A 113 -5.14 15.05 -2.62
N ALA A 114 -6.27 14.88 -3.34
CA ALA A 114 -7.50 14.30 -2.80
C ALA A 114 -7.27 12.91 -2.21
N VAL A 115 -6.50 12.06 -2.90
CA VAL A 115 -6.17 10.71 -2.41
C VAL A 115 -5.39 10.79 -1.09
N LEU A 116 -4.39 11.67 -1.02
CA LEU A 116 -3.58 11.85 0.20
C LEU A 116 -4.41 12.47 1.32
N HIS A 117 -5.31 13.40 0.98
CA HIS A 117 -6.20 14.03 1.94
C HIS A 117 -7.22 13.03 2.52
N ASP A 118 -7.80 12.17 1.69
CA ASP A 118 -8.73 11.15 2.16
C ASP A 118 -8.01 10.07 2.98
N PHE A 119 -6.79 9.71 2.61
CA PHE A 119 -5.95 8.84 3.43
C PHE A 119 -5.60 9.49 4.77
N ASP A 120 -5.31 10.80 4.80
CA ASP A 120 -5.04 11.56 6.02
C ASP A 120 -6.25 11.55 6.96
N LYS A 121 -7.47 11.76 6.43
CA LYS A 121 -8.71 11.64 7.22
C LYS A 121 -8.89 10.23 7.80
N LEU A 122 -8.62 9.19 7.00
CA LEU A 122 -8.69 7.80 7.43
C LEU A 122 -7.72 7.55 8.60
N MET A 123 -6.48 8.01 8.49
CA MET A 123 -5.46 7.88 9.52
C MET A 123 -5.83 8.67 10.78
N ALA A 124 -6.25 9.92 10.62
CA ALA A 124 -6.62 10.81 11.73
C ALA A 124 -7.83 10.29 12.52
N ALA A 125 -8.81 9.68 11.85
CA ALA A 125 -9.97 9.06 12.50
C ALA A 125 -9.58 7.93 13.47
N GLN A 126 -8.39 7.37 13.31
CA GLN A 126 -7.83 6.33 14.15
C GLN A 126 -6.73 6.84 15.11
N GLY A 127 -6.48 8.15 15.11
CA GLY A 127 -5.45 8.78 15.95
C GLY A 127 -4.02 8.60 15.42
N TYR A 128 -3.85 8.32 14.13
CA TYR A 128 -2.55 8.13 13.47
C TYR A 128 -2.27 9.22 12.45
N SER A 129 -1.03 9.28 11.96
CA SER A 129 -0.59 10.29 11.00
C SER A 129 -0.02 9.65 9.74
N ARG A 130 -0.48 10.11 8.57
CA ARG A 130 0.14 9.72 7.30
C ARG A 130 1.60 10.16 7.20
N LEU A 131 2.01 11.17 7.97
CA LEU A 131 3.40 11.64 8.00
C LEU A 131 4.35 10.68 8.74
N ASN A 132 3.83 9.61 9.32
CA ASN A 132 4.61 8.53 9.92
C ASN A 132 4.53 7.30 8.99
N PHE A 133 5.66 6.94 8.36
CA PHE A 133 5.65 5.84 7.39
C PHE A 133 5.33 4.47 8.02
N ALA A 134 5.64 4.27 9.29
CA ALA A 134 5.30 3.03 9.98
C ALA A 134 3.79 2.92 10.23
N ASP A 135 3.12 4.04 10.49
CA ASP A 135 1.66 4.08 10.60
C ASP A 135 1.00 3.81 9.23
N ALA A 136 1.57 4.34 8.15
CA ALA A 136 1.09 4.04 6.80
C ALA A 136 1.21 2.53 6.46
N ILE A 137 2.35 1.89 6.81
CA ILE A 137 2.54 0.43 6.66
C ILE A 137 1.49 -0.33 7.48
N ALA A 138 1.27 0.06 8.74
CA ALA A 138 0.29 -0.59 9.59
C ALA A 138 -1.12 -0.52 9.00
N MET A 139 -1.51 0.65 8.48
CA MET A 139 -2.80 0.84 7.81
C MET A 139 -2.93 -0.07 6.59
N LEU A 140 -1.93 -0.11 5.72
CA LEU A 140 -1.95 -1.01 4.55
C LEU A 140 -2.15 -2.48 4.97
N LEU A 141 -1.39 -2.94 5.94
CA LEU A 141 -1.45 -4.33 6.40
C LEU A 141 -2.80 -4.66 7.03
N SER A 142 -3.38 -3.74 7.82
CA SER A 142 -4.72 -3.89 8.40
C SER A 142 -5.78 -3.98 7.31
N VAL A 143 -5.77 -3.08 6.35
CA VAL A 143 -6.70 -3.07 5.21
C VAL A 143 -6.55 -4.34 4.36
N CYS A 144 -5.31 -4.78 4.10
CA CYS A 144 -5.07 -6.03 3.38
C CYS A 144 -5.64 -7.24 4.11
N TRP A 145 -5.49 -7.31 5.44
CA TRP A 145 -6.05 -8.39 6.23
C TRP A 145 -7.58 -8.37 6.24
N GLU A 146 -8.19 -7.20 6.40
CA GLU A 146 -9.65 -7.04 6.35
C GLU A 146 -10.23 -7.49 5.01
N ILE A 147 -9.62 -7.05 3.91
CA ILE A 147 -10.06 -7.40 2.55
C ILE A 147 -9.90 -8.90 2.30
N ALA A 148 -8.75 -9.48 2.64
CA ALA A 148 -8.48 -10.89 2.41
C ALA A 148 -9.43 -11.79 3.21
N ASN A 149 -9.65 -11.48 4.48
CA ASN A 149 -10.41 -12.32 5.40
C ASN A 149 -11.91 -11.99 5.45
N ASP A 150 -12.36 -10.94 4.75
CA ASP A 150 -13.75 -10.46 4.80
C ASP A 150 -14.20 -10.15 6.24
N ARG A 151 -13.34 -9.44 6.97
CA ARG A 151 -13.53 -9.11 8.39
C ARG A 151 -13.14 -7.66 8.63
N THR A 152 -13.73 -7.06 9.64
CA THR A 152 -13.36 -5.73 10.12
C THR A 152 -12.53 -5.87 11.40
N ALA A 153 -11.38 -5.22 11.44
CA ALA A 153 -10.55 -5.13 12.63
C ALA A 153 -11.17 -4.13 13.62
N ASN A 154 -11.11 -4.45 14.91
CA ASN A 154 -11.51 -3.50 15.93
C ASN A 154 -10.35 -2.53 16.27
N ALA A 155 -10.66 -1.46 17.02
CA ALA A 155 -9.67 -0.41 17.34
C ALA A 155 -8.44 -0.94 18.09
N GLU A 156 -8.60 -1.97 18.93
CA GLU A 156 -7.49 -2.56 19.69
C GLU A 156 -6.56 -3.37 18.79
N GLN A 157 -7.13 -4.11 17.85
CA GLN A 157 -6.37 -4.84 16.84
C GLN A 157 -5.59 -3.89 15.94
N ILE A 158 -6.22 -2.82 15.47
CA ILE A 158 -5.55 -1.79 14.66
C ILE A 158 -4.41 -1.16 15.44
N ARG A 159 -4.63 -0.78 16.70
CA ARG A 159 -3.58 -0.25 17.58
C ARG A 159 -2.42 -1.23 17.71
N GLY A 160 -2.70 -2.52 17.92
CA GLY A 160 -1.68 -3.55 18.00
C GLY A 160 -0.81 -3.65 16.75
N VAL A 161 -1.39 -3.50 15.55
CA VAL A 161 -0.64 -3.48 14.28
C VAL A 161 0.24 -2.23 14.18
N HIS A 162 -0.27 -1.06 14.57
CA HIS A 162 0.52 0.18 14.56
C HIS A 162 1.70 0.09 15.53
N ASP A 163 1.49 -0.40 16.75
CA ASP A 163 2.57 -0.57 17.73
C ASP A 163 3.61 -1.59 17.23
N GLN A 164 3.17 -2.67 16.62
CA GLN A 164 4.05 -3.67 16.01
C GLN A 164 4.87 -3.07 14.86
N ALA A 165 4.24 -2.32 13.94
CA ALA A 165 4.92 -1.71 12.80
C ALA A 165 5.94 -0.65 13.25
N ARG A 166 5.57 0.22 14.19
CA ARG A 166 6.49 1.21 14.78
C ARG A 166 7.67 0.53 15.46
N ASN A 167 7.42 -0.51 16.26
CA ASN A 167 8.48 -1.27 16.93
C ASN A 167 9.44 -1.89 15.90
N VAL A 168 8.92 -2.54 14.86
CA VAL A 168 9.75 -3.10 13.77
C VAL A 168 10.56 -2.00 13.09
N ALA A 169 9.95 -0.88 12.73
CA ALA A 169 10.64 0.22 12.03
C ALA A 169 11.76 0.83 12.88
N LEU A 170 11.55 1.03 14.18
CA LEU A 170 12.57 1.58 15.09
C LEU A 170 13.74 0.62 15.34
N HIS A 171 13.51 -0.69 15.35
CA HIS A 171 14.55 -1.69 15.59
C HIS A 171 15.21 -2.20 14.31
N THR A 172 14.76 -1.78 13.13
CA THR A 172 15.34 -2.14 11.85
C THR A 172 16.24 -1.00 11.36
N PRO A 173 17.58 -1.16 11.36
CA PRO A 173 18.50 -0.05 11.04
C PRO A 173 18.25 0.57 9.67
N THR A 174 17.94 -0.24 8.65
CA THR A 174 17.65 0.23 7.29
C THR A 174 16.37 1.09 7.24
N LEU A 175 15.31 0.74 7.98
CA LEU A 175 14.09 1.53 8.05
C LEU A 175 14.28 2.82 8.87
N ARG A 176 14.98 2.73 9.99
CA ARG A 176 15.28 3.89 10.82
C ARG A 176 16.18 4.89 10.10
N GLY A 177 17.09 4.41 9.26
CA GLY A 177 18.06 5.22 8.51
C GLY A 177 17.51 5.85 7.23
N LEU A 178 16.22 5.63 6.86
CA LEU A 178 15.65 6.23 5.67
C LEU A 178 15.74 7.75 5.69
N ALA A 179 16.11 8.36 4.57
CA ALA A 179 16.08 9.81 4.38
C ALA A 179 14.62 10.33 4.33
N ASN A 180 14.44 11.64 4.54
CA ASN A 180 13.10 12.26 4.53
C ASN A 180 12.30 11.94 3.25
N ALA A 181 12.93 12.11 2.09
CA ALA A 181 12.29 11.81 0.80
C ALA A 181 11.92 10.32 0.64
N GLU A 182 12.72 9.41 1.19
CA GLU A 182 12.44 7.97 1.15
C GLU A 182 11.26 7.60 2.04
N ARG A 183 11.17 8.17 3.26
CA ARG A 183 10.03 8.01 4.17
C ARG A 183 8.74 8.53 3.53
N GLN A 184 8.79 9.71 2.91
CA GLN A 184 7.67 10.29 2.19
C GLN A 184 7.25 9.41 1.02
N THR A 185 8.20 8.97 0.19
CA THR A 185 7.91 8.09 -0.96
C THR A 185 7.22 6.82 -0.51
N LEU A 186 7.71 6.18 0.55
CA LEU A 186 7.11 4.97 1.09
C LEU A 186 5.67 5.23 1.59
N ALA A 187 5.48 6.24 2.42
CA ALA A 187 4.19 6.54 3.02
C ALA A 187 3.13 6.97 1.98
N GLU A 188 3.48 7.86 1.06
CA GLU A 188 2.54 8.32 0.04
C GLU A 188 2.20 7.24 -0.99
N THR A 189 3.18 6.41 -1.39
CA THR A 189 2.89 5.25 -2.24
C THR A 189 1.89 4.30 -1.57
N ILE A 190 2.07 4.05 -0.27
CA ILE A 190 1.13 3.25 0.52
C ILE A 190 -0.25 3.90 0.57
N ALA A 191 -0.33 5.22 0.72
CA ALA A 191 -1.61 5.94 0.72
C ALA A 191 -2.40 5.69 -0.57
N TYR A 192 -1.75 5.73 -1.74
CA TYR A 192 -2.38 5.38 -3.02
C TYR A 192 -2.82 3.92 -3.05
N GLN A 193 -1.98 2.99 -2.57
CA GLN A 193 -2.32 1.56 -2.55
C GLN A 193 -3.56 1.28 -1.69
N VAL A 194 -3.62 1.83 -0.49
CA VAL A 194 -4.78 1.69 0.41
C VAL A 194 -6.03 2.26 -0.22
N SER A 195 -5.94 3.46 -0.80
CA SER A 195 -7.09 4.14 -1.43
C SER A 195 -7.62 3.35 -2.62
N PHE A 196 -6.74 2.79 -3.46
CA PHE A 196 -7.14 1.98 -4.60
C PHE A 196 -7.76 0.65 -4.18
N LEU A 197 -7.18 -0.05 -3.21
CA LEU A 197 -7.73 -1.30 -2.67
C LEU A 197 -9.13 -1.08 -2.08
N ASN A 198 -9.31 -0.05 -1.27
CA ASN A 198 -10.61 0.27 -0.68
C ASN A 198 -11.64 0.68 -1.74
N SER A 199 -11.27 1.52 -2.70
CA SER A 199 -12.17 1.93 -3.77
C SER A 199 -12.61 0.75 -4.64
N ALA A 200 -11.68 -0.16 -4.98
CA ALA A 200 -11.97 -1.36 -5.74
C ALA A 200 -12.89 -2.31 -4.97
N LYS A 201 -12.64 -2.53 -3.66
CA LYS A 201 -13.49 -3.33 -2.78
C LYS A 201 -14.91 -2.77 -2.73
N LEU A 202 -15.06 -1.50 -2.39
CA LEU A 202 -16.37 -0.84 -2.27
C LEU A 202 -17.16 -0.88 -3.59
N ALA A 203 -16.48 -0.74 -4.72
CA ALA A 203 -17.13 -0.82 -6.01
C ALA A 203 -17.58 -2.24 -6.38
N ALA A 204 -16.76 -3.25 -6.09
CA ALA A 204 -17.13 -4.66 -6.29
C ALA A 204 -18.32 -5.07 -5.40
N GLU A 205 -18.32 -4.63 -4.15
CA GLU A 205 -19.43 -4.87 -3.21
C GLU A 205 -20.72 -4.19 -3.68
N ARG A 206 -20.68 -2.92 -4.05
CA ARG A 206 -21.83 -2.15 -4.51
C ARG A 206 -22.47 -2.74 -5.77
N THR A 207 -21.67 -3.33 -6.66
CA THR A 207 -22.15 -3.95 -7.90
C THR A 207 -22.45 -5.44 -7.76
N GLY A 208 -22.17 -6.04 -6.62
CA GLY A 208 -22.28 -7.49 -6.41
C GLY A 208 -21.33 -8.31 -7.32
N ASN A 209 -20.24 -7.70 -7.80
CA ASN A 209 -19.30 -8.34 -8.73
C ASN A 209 -18.33 -9.26 -7.96
N ARG A 210 -18.73 -10.52 -7.77
CA ARG A 210 -17.93 -11.53 -7.06
C ARG A 210 -16.53 -11.80 -7.70
N PRO A 211 -16.40 -11.94 -9.02
CA PRO A 211 -15.09 -12.07 -9.64
C PRO A 211 -14.15 -10.91 -9.31
N GLN A 212 -14.63 -9.67 -9.42
CA GLN A 212 -13.85 -8.49 -9.07
C GLN A 212 -13.46 -8.47 -7.59
N LEU A 213 -14.35 -8.88 -6.69
CA LEU A 213 -14.04 -8.99 -5.26
C LEU A 213 -12.91 -10.02 -5.00
N ALA A 214 -12.92 -11.14 -5.72
CA ALA A 214 -11.85 -12.14 -5.63
C ALA A 214 -10.50 -11.57 -6.10
N GLU A 215 -10.46 -10.81 -7.18
CA GLU A 215 -9.25 -10.12 -7.67
C GLU A 215 -8.72 -9.10 -6.66
N VAL A 216 -9.62 -8.34 -6.01
CA VAL A 216 -9.23 -7.38 -4.96
C VAL A 216 -8.64 -8.11 -3.74
N ARG A 217 -9.21 -9.24 -3.32
CA ARG A 217 -8.67 -10.08 -2.25
C ARG A 217 -7.28 -10.64 -2.57
N GLU A 218 -7.09 -11.10 -3.80
CA GLU A 218 -5.78 -11.55 -4.28
C GLU A 218 -4.75 -10.42 -4.28
N SER A 219 -5.14 -9.23 -4.75
CA SER A 219 -4.30 -8.04 -4.75
C SER A 219 -3.90 -7.61 -3.34
N ALA A 220 -4.84 -7.60 -2.40
CA ALA A 220 -4.56 -7.32 -0.99
C ALA A 220 -3.61 -8.35 -0.37
N THR A 221 -3.81 -9.64 -0.68
CA THR A 221 -2.93 -10.71 -0.22
C THR A 221 -1.50 -10.50 -0.72
N LYS A 222 -1.34 -10.23 -2.04
CA LYS A 222 -0.03 -9.95 -2.64
C LYS A 222 0.63 -8.70 -2.04
N ALA A 223 -0.16 -7.66 -1.77
CA ALA A 223 0.35 -6.45 -1.12
C ALA A 223 0.93 -6.76 0.27
N ALA A 224 0.23 -7.47 1.11
CA ALA A 224 0.71 -7.86 2.43
C ALA A 224 1.95 -8.78 2.37
N GLN A 225 1.97 -9.71 1.43
CA GLN A 225 3.12 -10.61 1.22
C GLN A 225 4.40 -9.86 0.86
N GLN A 226 4.32 -8.71 0.22
CA GLN A 226 5.48 -7.86 -0.04
C GLN A 226 6.16 -7.38 1.24
N TYR A 227 5.42 -7.26 2.32
CA TYR A 227 5.91 -6.92 3.66
C TYR A 227 6.16 -8.15 4.55
N GLY A 228 6.13 -9.36 3.97
CA GLY A 228 6.39 -10.61 4.71
C GLY A 228 5.19 -11.11 5.50
N ILE A 229 4.01 -10.55 5.31
CA ILE A 229 2.78 -10.94 6.01
C ILE A 229 1.93 -11.83 5.11
N ASP A 230 1.73 -13.08 5.54
CA ASP A 230 0.75 -13.99 4.95
C ASP A 230 -0.58 -13.84 5.70
N VAL A 231 -1.47 -13.00 5.16
CA VAL A 231 -2.74 -12.64 5.80
C VAL A 231 -3.66 -13.84 6.04
N TRP A 232 -3.46 -14.96 5.34
CA TRP A 232 -4.22 -16.20 5.53
C TRP A 232 -3.73 -17.05 6.70
N ARG A 233 -2.45 -16.88 7.07
CA ARG A 233 -1.79 -17.62 8.18
C ARG A 233 -1.58 -16.75 9.40
N MET A 234 -2.16 -15.57 9.42
CA MET A 234 -2.03 -14.63 10.51
C MET A 234 -3.40 -14.25 11.06
N THR A 235 -3.51 -14.21 12.37
CA THR A 235 -4.63 -13.58 13.05
C THR A 235 -4.25 -12.17 13.51
N LEU A 236 -5.24 -11.29 13.54
CA LEU A 236 -5.07 -9.93 14.04
C LEU A 236 -5.53 -9.89 15.50
N THR A 237 -4.64 -9.44 16.38
CA THR A 237 -4.86 -9.36 17.82
C THR A 237 -4.54 -7.94 18.33
N GLU A 238 -4.84 -7.67 19.58
CA GLU A 238 -4.43 -6.42 20.28
C GLU A 238 -2.89 -6.23 20.34
N ARG A 239 -2.10 -7.26 20.04
CA ARG A 239 -0.63 -7.22 19.94
C ARG A 239 -0.14 -7.22 18.49
N GLY A 240 -1.03 -6.97 17.53
CA GLY A 240 -0.74 -7.00 16.10
C GLY A 240 -0.90 -8.39 15.49
N PHE A 241 -0.20 -8.63 14.39
CA PHE A 241 -0.23 -9.90 13.66
C PHE A 241 0.46 -11.01 14.44
N GLN A 242 -0.24 -12.14 14.58
CA GLN A 242 0.29 -13.36 15.17
C GLN A 242 0.02 -14.55 14.24
N ARG A 243 0.93 -15.51 14.20
CA ARG A 243 0.71 -16.75 13.43
C ARG A 243 -0.42 -17.57 14.05
N LEU A 244 -1.24 -18.15 13.18
CA LEU A 244 -2.24 -19.15 13.55
C LEU A 244 -1.57 -20.45 13.96
#